data_9dfdf28ee084a41dd22c183661305bac
#
_entry.id   9dfdf28ee084a41dd22c183661305bac
#
_cell.length_a   1.000
_cell.length_b   1.000
_cell.length_c   1.000
_cell.angle_alpha   90.00
_cell.angle_beta   90.00
_cell.angle_gamma   90.00
#
_symmetry.space_group_name_H-M   'P 1'
#
loop_
_entity.id
_entity.type
_entity.pdbx_description
1 polymer ?
#
loop_
_entity_poly.entity_id
_entity_poly.type
_entity_poly.pdbx_seq_one_letter_code
_entity_poly.pdbx_strand_id
1 'polypeptide(L)'
;LHLSIRRQRQMCIRDRYNARQTYTTSGFTGAAFTAICKKAGVPVQVFANRADVPGGSTLGNLLGHQILMPMVDIGLGQLAMHSAMETASCADAEYMAKAVAEYYNTPIFQPKDGEWKLGL
;
A
#
# COMPACT_ATOMS: atom_id res chain seq x y z
N LEU A 1 -13.76 18.23 -9.06
CA LEU A 1 -12.40 18.59 -8.58
C LEU A 1 -12.30 18.65 -7.05
N HIS A 2 -13.31 19.21 -6.36
CA HIS A 2 -13.29 19.35 -4.89
C HIS A 2 -13.40 18.03 -4.11
N LEU A 3 -14.03 17.01 -4.64
CA LEU A 3 -14.21 15.71 -3.98
C LEU A 3 -12.91 14.89 -3.94
N SER A 4 -12.08 14.97 -4.98
CA SER A 4 -10.79 14.28 -5.00
C SER A 4 -9.78 14.95 -4.04
N ILE A 5 -9.83 16.26 -3.91
CA ILE A 5 -9.00 17.01 -2.97
C ILE A 5 -9.36 16.70 -1.51
N ARG A 6 -10.65 16.51 -1.19
CA ARG A 6 -11.07 16.10 0.17
C ARG A 6 -10.60 14.70 0.54
N ARG A 7 -10.60 13.75 -0.41
CA ARG A 7 -10.06 12.40 -0.18
C ARG A 7 -8.53 12.39 -0.03
N GLN A 8 -7.83 13.31 -0.70
CA GLN A 8 -6.39 13.47 -0.55
C GLN A 8 -5.98 14.13 0.77
N ARG A 9 -6.90 14.85 1.45
CA ARG A 9 -6.65 15.46 2.76
C ARG A 9 -6.71 14.48 3.93
N GLN A 10 -7.36 13.35 3.76
CA GLN A 10 -7.28 12.24 4.73
C GLN A 10 -6.02 11.44 4.39
N MET A 11 -4.92 11.89 4.91
CA MET A 11 -3.61 11.33 4.68
C MET A 11 -3.49 10.03 5.45
N CYS A 12 -3.20 8.98 4.73
CA CYS A 12 -3.07 7.62 5.24
C CYS A 12 -2.18 6.86 4.29
N ILE A 13 -1.57 5.81 4.76
CA ILE A 13 -0.90 4.86 3.87
C ILE A 13 -1.93 4.32 2.87
N ARG A 14 -1.57 4.31 1.60
CA ARG A 14 -2.43 3.84 0.52
C ARG A 14 -1.93 2.52 -0.04
N ASP A 15 -2.77 1.53 0.06
CA ASP A 15 -2.64 0.28 -0.66
C ASP A 15 -3.15 0.47 -2.10
N ARG A 16 -2.36 0.05 -3.11
CA ARG A 16 -2.57 0.42 -4.50
C ARG A 16 -3.04 -0.76 -5.34
N TYR A 17 -4.15 -0.56 -6.04
CA TYR A 17 -4.71 -1.49 -7.00
C TYR A 17 -4.87 -0.87 -8.38
N ASN A 18 -4.67 -1.68 -9.44
CA ASN A 18 -4.85 -1.25 -10.81
C ASN A 18 -5.39 -2.40 -11.66
N ALA A 19 -6.39 -2.12 -12.51
CA ALA A 19 -6.98 -3.10 -13.42
C ALA A 19 -5.96 -3.69 -14.44
N ARG A 20 -4.91 -2.96 -14.77
CA ARG A 20 -3.81 -3.43 -15.64
C ARG A 20 -2.73 -4.22 -14.88
N GLN A 21 -2.93 -4.48 -13.59
CA GLN A 21 -1.97 -5.21 -12.75
C GLN A 21 -0.54 -4.64 -12.77
N THR A 22 -0.42 -3.32 -12.88
CA THR A 22 0.88 -2.64 -12.81
C THR A 22 1.36 -2.41 -11.36
N TYR A 23 0.51 -2.75 -10.38
CA TYR A 23 0.85 -2.84 -8.97
C TYR A 23 0.81 -4.28 -8.51
N THR A 24 1.68 -4.62 -7.57
CA THR A 24 1.86 -6.01 -7.09
C THR A 24 0.86 -6.44 -6.02
N THR A 25 0.06 -5.52 -5.51
CA THR A 25 -0.93 -5.80 -4.46
C THR A 25 -1.97 -6.81 -4.95
N SER A 26 -2.11 -7.90 -4.23
CA SER A 26 -3.19 -8.86 -4.36
C SER A 26 -4.23 -8.69 -3.24
N GLY A 27 -5.38 -9.32 -3.37
CA GLY A 27 -6.39 -9.29 -2.30
C GLY A 27 -5.85 -9.81 -0.97
N PHE A 28 -5.01 -10.84 -1.02
CA PHE A 28 -4.35 -11.38 0.19
C PHE A 28 -3.34 -10.39 0.78
N THR A 29 -2.40 -9.89 0.00
CA THR A 29 -1.34 -9.01 0.51
C THR A 29 -1.87 -7.69 1.03
N GLY A 30 -2.90 -7.13 0.38
CA GLY A 30 -3.59 -5.94 0.86
C GLY A 30 -4.34 -6.18 2.18
N ALA A 31 -5.02 -7.33 2.32
CA ALA A 31 -5.69 -7.69 3.57
C ALA A 31 -4.68 -7.89 4.71
N ALA A 32 -3.56 -8.57 4.44
CA ALA A 32 -2.49 -8.78 5.41
C ALA A 32 -1.88 -7.45 5.88
N PHE A 33 -1.58 -6.56 4.95
CA PHE A 33 -1.04 -5.23 5.28
C PHE A 33 -2.04 -4.38 6.07
N THR A 34 -3.32 -4.43 5.70
CA THR A 34 -4.39 -3.73 6.44
C THR A 34 -4.48 -4.24 7.89
N ALA A 35 -4.37 -5.55 8.11
CA ALA A 35 -4.39 -6.13 9.45
C ALA A 35 -3.17 -5.69 10.28
N ILE A 36 -1.99 -5.65 9.69
CA ILE A 36 -0.76 -5.14 10.33
C ILE A 36 -0.91 -3.66 10.71
N CYS A 37 -1.40 -2.83 9.80
CA CYS A 37 -1.63 -1.42 10.09
C CYS A 37 -2.68 -1.21 11.18
N LYS A 38 -3.73 -2.01 11.22
CA LYS A 38 -4.73 -1.99 12.29
C LYS A 38 -4.10 -2.30 13.64
N LYS A 39 -3.22 -3.29 13.71
CA LYS A 39 -2.47 -3.62 14.93
C LYS A 39 -1.54 -2.48 15.35
N ALA A 40 -0.87 -1.85 14.40
CA ALA A 40 -0.01 -0.68 14.64
C ALA A 40 -0.78 0.61 15.00
N GLY A 41 -2.11 0.60 14.93
CA GLY A 41 -2.94 1.81 15.13
C GLY A 41 -2.77 2.84 14.01
N VAL A 42 -2.43 2.40 12.81
CA VAL A 42 -2.17 3.25 11.65
C VAL A 42 -3.37 3.23 10.68
N PRO A 43 -3.89 4.40 10.28
CA PRO A 43 -4.96 4.47 9.31
C PRO A 43 -4.47 4.09 7.90
N VAL A 44 -5.28 3.31 7.18
CA VAL A 44 -5.01 2.86 5.81
C VAL A 44 -6.16 3.21 4.89
N GLN A 45 -5.85 3.59 3.67
CA GLN A 45 -6.82 3.76 2.59
C GLN A 45 -6.45 2.87 1.41
N VAL A 46 -7.46 2.36 0.74
CA VAL A 46 -7.28 1.66 -0.54
C VAL A 46 -7.36 2.68 -1.67
N PHE A 47 -6.35 2.67 -2.53
CA PHE A 47 -6.34 3.45 -3.77
C PHE A 47 -6.53 2.51 -4.95
N ALA A 48 -7.64 2.67 -5.64
CA ALA A 48 -7.90 1.98 -6.90
C ALA A 48 -7.93 2.98 -8.04
N ASN A 49 -7.14 2.73 -9.08
CA ASN A 49 -7.21 3.52 -10.30
C ASN A 49 -8.54 3.24 -11.03
N ARG A 50 -9.06 4.25 -11.69
CA ARG A 50 -10.14 4.05 -12.66
C ARG A 50 -9.65 3.12 -13.76
N ALA A 51 -10.53 2.24 -14.24
CA ALA A 51 -10.19 1.24 -15.26
C ALA A 51 -9.76 1.86 -16.60
N ASP A 52 -10.24 3.07 -16.89
CA ASP A 52 -9.98 3.83 -18.11
C ASP A 52 -8.72 4.71 -18.03
N VAL A 53 -8.12 4.84 -16.85
CA VAL A 53 -6.90 5.64 -16.65
C VAL A 53 -5.70 4.72 -16.47
N PRO A 54 -4.69 4.82 -17.34
CA PRO A 54 -3.46 4.04 -17.14
C PRO A 54 -2.79 4.50 -15.84
N GLY A 55 -2.57 3.56 -14.93
CA GLY A 55 -1.78 3.80 -13.74
C GLY A 55 -0.29 3.80 -14.06
N GLY A 56 0.50 4.39 -13.18
CA GLY A 56 1.95 4.20 -13.19
C GLY A 56 2.33 2.76 -12.92
N SER A 57 3.60 2.44 -13.05
CA SER A 57 4.20 1.19 -12.60
C SER A 57 5.15 1.47 -11.44
N THR A 58 5.33 0.48 -10.58
CA THR A 58 6.24 0.57 -9.46
C THR A 58 7.39 -0.42 -9.60
N LEU A 59 8.42 -0.25 -8.78
CA LEU A 59 9.54 -1.17 -8.74
C LEU A 59 9.11 -2.61 -8.38
N GLY A 60 8.04 -2.75 -7.59
CA GLY A 60 7.47 -4.04 -7.24
C GLY A 60 7.08 -4.88 -8.45
N ASN A 61 6.52 -4.26 -9.48
CA ASN A 61 6.18 -4.96 -10.72
C ASN A 61 7.43 -5.54 -11.42
N LEU A 62 8.51 -4.79 -11.49
CA LEU A 62 9.79 -5.28 -12.05
C LEU A 62 10.38 -6.40 -11.19
N LEU A 63 10.33 -6.24 -9.88
CA LEU A 63 10.83 -7.24 -8.94
C LEU A 63 10.02 -8.54 -8.99
N GLY A 64 8.69 -8.43 -9.13
CA GLY A 64 7.78 -9.57 -9.23
C GLY A 64 8.02 -10.48 -10.42
N HIS A 65 8.66 -9.98 -11.49
CA HIS A 65 9.09 -10.81 -12.62
C HIS A 65 10.33 -11.65 -12.33
N GLN A 66 11.08 -11.28 -11.30
CA GLN A 66 12.34 -11.97 -10.96
C GLN A 66 12.24 -12.81 -9.70
N ILE A 67 11.36 -12.42 -8.79
CA ILE A 67 11.21 -13.07 -7.49
C ILE A 67 9.74 -13.42 -7.26
N LEU A 68 9.45 -14.73 -7.16
CA LEU A 68 8.11 -15.23 -6.86
C LEU A 68 7.83 -15.11 -5.37
N MET A 69 7.34 -13.96 -4.93
CA MET A 69 6.94 -13.74 -3.55
C MET A 69 5.68 -12.86 -3.48
N PRO A 70 4.83 -13.04 -2.47
CA PRO A 70 3.72 -12.13 -2.23
C PRO A 70 4.22 -10.73 -1.94
N MET A 71 3.70 -9.72 -2.65
CA MET A 71 4.08 -8.33 -2.51
C MET A 71 2.86 -7.45 -2.30
N VAL A 72 3.04 -6.34 -1.59
CA VAL A 72 2.06 -5.27 -1.46
C VAL A 72 2.69 -3.97 -1.92
N ASP A 73 1.94 -3.19 -2.68
CA ASP A 73 2.37 -1.88 -3.16
C ASP A 73 1.73 -0.80 -2.30
N ILE A 74 2.52 -0.11 -1.53
CA ILE A 74 2.08 0.91 -0.59
C ILE A 74 2.73 2.26 -0.91
N GLY A 75 2.10 3.33 -0.48
CA GLY A 75 2.66 4.67 -0.63
C GLY A 75 2.01 5.68 0.27
N LEU A 76 2.72 6.76 0.55
CA LEU A 76 2.16 7.91 1.25
C LEU A 76 1.24 8.70 0.31
N GLY A 77 0.17 9.26 0.89
CA GLY A 77 -0.66 10.22 0.19
C GLY A 77 0.12 11.53 -0.01
N GLN A 78 0.22 12.00 -1.25
CA GLN A 78 0.89 13.27 -1.52
C GLN A 78 0.17 14.04 -2.62
N LEU A 79 0.32 15.36 -2.59
CA LEU A 79 -0.16 16.29 -3.60
C LEU A 79 0.95 16.58 -4.59
N ALA A 80 0.56 16.78 -5.85
CA ALA A 80 1.47 17.17 -6.92
C ALA A 80 2.67 16.21 -7.08
N MET A 81 2.41 14.89 -6.99
CA MET A 81 3.40 13.85 -7.20
C MET A 81 4.14 14.04 -8.54
N HIS A 82 5.46 13.94 -8.51
CA HIS A 82 6.38 14.17 -9.63
C HIS A 82 6.50 15.64 -10.09
N SER A 83 5.98 16.58 -9.31
CA SER A 83 6.21 18.02 -9.58
C SER A 83 7.49 18.51 -8.91
N ALA A 84 7.90 19.73 -9.27
CA ALA A 84 9.04 20.38 -8.63
C ALA A 84 8.82 20.69 -7.14
N MET A 85 7.56 20.71 -6.69
CA MET A 85 7.19 20.89 -5.29
C MET A 85 6.06 19.92 -4.97
N GLU A 86 6.37 18.92 -4.17
CA GLU A 86 5.42 17.93 -3.67
C GLU A 86 5.06 18.24 -2.21
N THR A 87 3.84 17.92 -1.81
CA THR A 87 3.38 18.14 -0.44
C THR A 87 2.81 16.85 0.14
N ALA A 88 3.31 16.44 1.29
CA ALA A 88 2.81 15.31 2.07
C ALA A 88 2.58 15.71 3.53
N SER A 89 1.88 14.89 4.29
CA SER A 89 1.74 15.09 5.72
C SER A 89 2.94 14.57 6.48
N CYS A 90 3.41 15.33 7.47
CA CYS A 90 4.44 14.84 8.40
C CYS A 90 3.94 13.62 9.19
N ALA A 91 2.66 13.54 9.53
CA ALA A 91 2.08 12.40 10.21
C ALA A 91 2.14 11.11 9.40
N ASP A 92 2.08 11.18 8.06
CA ASP A 92 2.12 10.01 7.20
C ASP A 92 3.49 9.33 7.22
N ALA A 93 4.56 10.10 7.37
CA ALA A 93 5.90 9.54 7.55
C ALA A 93 6.00 8.73 8.85
N GLU A 94 5.41 9.24 9.93
CA GLU A 94 5.34 8.52 11.21
C GLU A 94 4.47 7.25 11.09
N TYR A 95 3.34 7.34 10.42
CA TYR A 95 2.47 6.18 10.17
C TYR A 95 3.19 5.10 9.35
N MET A 96 3.91 5.49 8.32
CA MET A 96 4.70 4.56 7.52
C MET A 96 5.76 3.86 8.37
N ALA A 97 6.49 4.60 9.19
CA ALA A 97 7.50 4.03 10.09
C ALA A 97 6.88 3.02 11.07
N LYS A 98 5.73 3.35 11.67
CA LYS A 98 5.00 2.44 12.57
C LYS A 98 4.52 1.17 11.85
N ALA A 99 3.95 1.32 10.66
CA ALA A 99 3.44 0.20 9.88
C ALA A 99 4.58 -0.75 9.45
N VAL A 100 5.71 -0.20 9.00
CA VAL A 100 6.88 -0.98 8.61
C VAL A 100 7.51 -1.67 9.82
N ALA A 101 7.62 -0.99 10.97
CA ALA A 101 8.10 -1.60 12.20
C ALA A 101 7.22 -2.78 12.63
N GLU A 102 5.90 -2.61 12.59
CA GLU A 102 4.96 -3.68 12.92
C GLU A 102 5.02 -4.84 11.92
N TYR A 103 5.22 -4.55 10.62
CA TYR A 103 5.43 -5.57 9.60
C TYR A 103 6.64 -6.45 9.93
N TYR A 104 7.77 -5.88 10.31
CA TYR A 104 8.97 -6.65 10.69
C TYR A 104 8.81 -7.43 12.00
N ASN A 105 7.91 -6.98 12.88
CA ASN A 105 7.61 -7.66 14.14
C ASN A 105 6.50 -8.72 14.01
N THR A 106 5.79 -8.75 12.88
CA THR A 106 4.68 -9.69 12.66
C THR A 106 5.18 -10.90 11.87
N PRO A 107 5.24 -12.10 12.46
CA PRO A 107 5.59 -13.30 11.73
C PRO A 107 4.50 -13.64 10.72
N ILE A 108 4.92 -13.86 9.47
CA ILE A 108 4.06 -14.29 8.37
C ILE A 108 4.53 -15.67 7.93
N PHE A 109 3.66 -16.65 7.96
CA PHE A 109 4.02 -18.02 7.60
C PHE A 109 2.90 -18.72 6.83
N GLN A 110 3.30 -19.66 5.99
CA GLN A 110 2.40 -20.46 5.18
C GLN A 110 2.40 -21.91 5.70
N PRO A 111 1.42 -22.29 6.55
CA PRO A 111 1.37 -23.64 7.10
C PRO A 111 0.99 -24.69 6.06
N LYS A 112 0.23 -24.31 5.05
CA LYS A 112 -0.18 -25.14 3.92
C LYS A 112 -0.23 -24.29 2.66
N ASP A 113 -0.19 -24.93 1.51
CA ASP A 113 -0.36 -24.25 0.24
C ASP A 113 -1.70 -23.52 0.17
N GLY A 114 -1.67 -22.23 -0.18
CA GLY A 114 -2.84 -21.34 -0.22
C GLY A 114 -3.34 -20.83 1.15
N GLU A 115 -2.77 -21.29 2.27
CA GLU A 115 -3.14 -20.82 3.61
C GLU A 115 -2.02 -19.95 4.21
N TRP A 116 -2.34 -18.71 4.55
CA TRP A 116 -1.39 -17.81 5.19
C TRP A 116 -1.86 -17.43 6.60
N LYS A 117 -0.94 -17.38 7.54
CA LYS A 117 -1.19 -16.95 8.91
C LYS A 117 -0.31 -15.77 9.28
N LEU A 118 -0.91 -14.83 9.99
CA LEU A 118 -0.26 -13.67 10.57
C LEU A 118 -0.23 -13.86 12.08
N GLY A 119 0.91 -13.67 12.71
CA GLY A 119 1.08 -13.66 14.15
C GLY A 119 0.69 -12.31 14.75
N LEU A 120 -0.60 -11.96 14.63
CA LEU A 120 -1.13 -10.66 15.10
C LEU A 120 -1.48 -10.72 16.59
#